data_bbef0836e9a3228cb959f8ee84e80004
#
_entry.id   bbef0836e9a3228cb959f8ee84e80004
#
_cell.length_a   1.000
_cell.length_b   1.000
_cell.length_c   1.000
_cell.angle_alpha   90.00
_cell.angle_beta   90.00
_cell.angle_gamma   90.00
#
_symmetry.space_group_name_H-M   'P 1'
#
loop_
_entity.id
_entity.type
_entity.pdbx_description
1 polymer ?
#
loop_
_entity_poly.entity_id
_entity_poly.type
_entity_poly.pdbx_seq_one_letter_code
_entity_poly.pdbx_strand_id
1 'polypeptide(L)'
;NTNRGGGSEYLFHEYDNSEWDTGTYSLQCGRRADILKFWLLWRAHGTEGLIKRTEHLFDLAKYATEEVKANPRFKLIQSSYLNVCFQVHSRHNQENISSFTLRVREALVKEGRAMVNYAQRPDGTIFFRLVFPNHKTQRSHVSELLKMILETADRLDIL
;
A
#
# COMPACT_ATOMS: atom_id res chain seq x y z
N ASN A 1 -23.84 -26.84 3.75
CA ASN A 1 -23.68 -26.11 5.03
C ASN A 1 -22.21 -25.88 5.32
N THR A 2 -21.62 -24.91 4.59
CA THR A 2 -20.17 -24.61 4.67
C THR A 2 -19.79 -23.78 5.91
N ASN A 3 -20.73 -23.12 6.55
CA ASN A 3 -20.45 -22.20 7.67
C ASN A 3 -20.90 -22.71 9.06
N ARG A 4 -21.40 -23.93 9.20
CA ARG A 4 -21.71 -24.55 10.50
C ARG A 4 -20.49 -25.30 11.04
N GLY A 5 -19.33 -24.64 11.13
CA GLY A 5 -18.20 -25.12 11.92
C GLY A 5 -18.41 -24.77 13.39
N GLY A 6 -17.95 -25.63 14.31
CA GLY A 6 -18.18 -25.47 15.75
C GLY A 6 -17.85 -24.07 16.25
N GLY A 7 -18.78 -23.43 16.97
CA GLY A 7 -18.65 -22.07 17.53
C GLY A 7 -19.41 -20.98 16.79
N SER A 8 -20.14 -21.28 15.72
CA SER A 8 -20.90 -20.27 14.95
C SER A 8 -22.37 -20.12 15.38
N GLU A 9 -22.78 -20.79 16.45
CA GLU A 9 -24.17 -20.74 16.97
C GLU A 9 -24.68 -19.33 17.28
N TYR A 10 -23.77 -18.41 17.61
CA TYR A 10 -24.11 -17.00 17.84
C TYR A 10 -24.43 -16.22 16.56
N LEU A 11 -24.12 -16.76 15.37
CA LEU A 11 -24.35 -16.09 14.08
C LEU A 11 -25.61 -16.62 13.37
N PHE A 12 -25.98 -17.86 13.63
CA PHE A 12 -27.05 -18.54 12.91
C PHE A 12 -28.11 -19.05 13.90
N HIS A 13 -29.16 -18.28 14.06
CA HIS A 13 -30.30 -18.62 14.90
C HIS A 13 -31.40 -19.25 14.04
N GLU A 14 -32.08 -20.28 14.57
CA GLU A 14 -33.28 -20.84 13.95
C GLU A 14 -34.49 -19.95 14.31
N TYR A 15 -35.11 -19.35 13.28
CA TYR A 15 -36.33 -18.56 13.38
C TYR A 15 -37.21 -18.82 12.15
N ASP A 16 -38.46 -18.39 12.20
CA ASP A 16 -39.49 -18.73 11.19
C ASP A 16 -39.11 -18.35 9.73
N ASN A 17 -38.28 -17.38 9.56
CA ASN A 17 -37.80 -16.91 8.22
C ASN A 17 -36.34 -17.27 7.95
N SER A 18 -35.79 -18.32 8.56
CA SER A 18 -34.40 -18.74 8.38
C SER A 18 -34.04 -19.10 6.92
N GLU A 19 -35.03 -19.39 6.08
CA GLU A 19 -34.86 -19.59 4.64
C GLU A 19 -34.35 -18.33 3.90
N TRP A 20 -34.56 -17.15 4.46
CA TRP A 20 -34.09 -15.86 3.94
C TRP A 20 -32.67 -15.53 4.38
N ASP A 21 -32.15 -16.30 5.34
CA ASP A 21 -30.78 -16.14 5.81
C ASP A 21 -29.79 -16.81 4.87
N THR A 22 -29.17 -15.98 4.01
CA THR A 22 -28.16 -16.44 3.06
C THR A 22 -26.79 -16.70 3.68
N GLY A 23 -26.59 -16.40 4.96
CA GLY A 23 -25.35 -16.61 5.67
C GLY A 23 -24.85 -18.05 5.66
N THR A 24 -25.80 -19.01 5.72
CA THR A 24 -25.49 -20.46 5.67
C THR A 24 -25.02 -20.94 4.30
N TYR A 25 -25.28 -20.18 3.26
CA TYR A 25 -24.91 -20.50 1.87
C TYR A 25 -23.72 -19.66 1.38
N SER A 26 -23.28 -18.68 2.17
CA SER A 26 -22.16 -17.80 1.84
C SER A 26 -20.88 -18.26 2.52
N LEU A 27 -19.73 -18.09 1.85
CA LEU A 27 -18.41 -18.33 2.43
C LEU A 27 -17.98 -17.23 3.42
N GLN A 28 -18.70 -16.12 3.45
CA GLN A 28 -18.37 -14.95 4.27
C GLN A 28 -19.60 -14.43 4.99
N CYS A 29 -19.51 -14.31 6.31
CA CYS A 29 -20.43 -13.52 7.11
C CYS A 29 -20.36 -12.03 6.70
N GLY A 30 -21.46 -11.31 6.82
CA GLY A 30 -21.63 -9.88 6.60
C GLY A 30 -20.55 -9.18 5.78
N ARG A 31 -20.75 -9.02 4.49
CA ARG A 31 -19.81 -8.33 3.59
C ARG A 31 -20.49 -7.14 2.92
N ARG A 32 -19.71 -6.05 2.75
CA ARG A 32 -20.15 -4.92 1.94
C ARG A 32 -20.37 -5.36 0.49
N ALA A 33 -21.34 -4.75 -0.19
CA ALA A 33 -21.67 -5.03 -1.59
C ALA A 33 -20.56 -4.50 -2.54
N ASP A 34 -19.37 -5.11 -2.51
CA ASP A 34 -18.21 -4.68 -3.31
C ASP A 34 -18.47 -4.84 -4.82
N ILE A 35 -19.26 -5.83 -5.21
CA ILE A 35 -19.68 -6.03 -6.60
C ILE A 35 -20.48 -4.84 -7.11
N LEU A 36 -21.39 -4.28 -6.28
CA LEU A 36 -22.14 -3.08 -6.65
C LEU A 36 -21.21 -1.88 -6.87
N LYS A 37 -20.20 -1.70 -6.02
CA LYS A 37 -19.21 -0.63 -6.17
C LYS A 37 -18.42 -0.79 -7.48
N PHE A 38 -18.00 -2.00 -7.79
CA PHE A 38 -17.29 -2.31 -9.03
C PHE A 38 -18.19 -2.09 -10.25
N TRP A 39 -19.45 -2.54 -10.21
CA TRP A 39 -20.42 -2.32 -11.28
C TRP A 39 -20.67 -0.83 -11.52
N LEU A 40 -20.86 -0.03 -10.47
CA LEU A 40 -21.02 1.42 -10.57
C LEU A 40 -19.79 2.09 -11.18
N LEU A 41 -18.59 1.67 -10.76
CA LEU A 41 -17.34 2.18 -11.31
C LEU A 41 -17.23 1.86 -12.83
N TRP A 42 -17.58 0.63 -13.20
CA TRP A 42 -17.58 0.23 -14.60
C TRP A 42 -18.62 0.99 -15.42
N ARG A 43 -19.84 1.15 -14.89
CA ARG A 43 -20.91 1.95 -15.53
C ARG A 43 -20.48 3.40 -15.73
N ALA A 44 -19.78 3.98 -14.78
CA ALA A 44 -19.33 5.38 -14.83
C ALA A 44 -18.17 5.61 -15.82
N HIS A 45 -17.27 4.65 -15.98
CA HIS A 45 -16.02 4.84 -16.73
C HIS A 45 -15.88 3.96 -17.96
N GLY A 46 -16.65 2.89 -18.07
CA GLY A 46 -16.51 1.86 -19.10
C GLY A 46 -15.18 1.10 -19.02
N THR A 47 -14.99 0.16 -19.92
CA THR A 47 -13.73 -0.62 -20.03
C THR A 47 -12.54 0.28 -20.34
N GLU A 48 -12.69 1.20 -21.29
CA GLU A 48 -11.64 2.16 -21.69
C GLU A 48 -11.20 3.05 -20.51
N GLY A 49 -12.14 3.54 -19.72
CA GLY A 49 -11.81 4.37 -18.56
C GLY A 49 -11.08 3.59 -17.46
N LEU A 50 -11.39 2.31 -17.28
CA LEU A 50 -10.67 1.44 -16.34
C LEU A 50 -9.27 1.11 -16.85
N ILE A 51 -9.10 0.85 -18.15
CA ILE A 51 -7.79 0.63 -18.77
C ILE A 51 -6.90 1.85 -18.55
N LYS A 52 -7.33 3.05 -18.93
CA LYS A 52 -6.58 4.30 -18.77
C LYS A 52 -6.16 4.56 -17.31
N ARG A 53 -7.06 4.27 -16.36
CA ARG A 53 -6.73 4.40 -14.92
C ARG A 53 -5.65 3.42 -14.51
N THR A 54 -5.72 2.19 -14.97
CA THR A 54 -4.74 1.14 -14.67
C THR A 54 -3.38 1.47 -15.27
N GLU A 55 -3.34 1.85 -16.54
CA GLU A 55 -2.11 2.28 -17.24
C GLU A 55 -1.44 3.44 -16.53
N HIS A 56 -2.22 4.46 -16.13
CA HIS A 56 -1.69 5.58 -15.36
C HIS A 56 -1.01 5.16 -14.05
N LEU A 57 -1.59 4.18 -13.32
CA LEU A 57 -0.98 3.68 -12.09
C LEU A 57 0.33 2.90 -12.35
N PHE A 58 0.38 2.13 -13.43
CA PHE A 58 1.62 1.46 -13.85
C PHE A 58 2.69 2.46 -14.27
N ASP A 59 2.33 3.52 -14.99
CA ASP A 59 3.24 4.60 -15.38
C ASP A 59 3.80 5.32 -14.14
N LEU A 60 2.99 5.55 -13.11
CA LEU A 60 3.45 6.12 -11.84
C LEU A 60 4.44 5.20 -11.12
N ALA A 61 4.15 3.91 -11.07
CA ALA A 61 5.05 2.94 -10.44
C ALA A 61 6.39 2.83 -11.21
N LYS A 62 6.34 2.86 -12.53
CA LYS A 62 7.53 2.92 -13.39
C LYS A 62 8.34 4.18 -13.12
N TYR A 63 7.68 5.34 -13.15
CA TYR A 63 8.31 6.63 -12.85
C TYR A 63 8.98 6.63 -11.46
N ALA A 64 8.28 6.18 -10.42
CA ALA A 64 8.84 6.09 -9.08
C ALA A 64 10.06 5.16 -9.01
N THR A 65 10.03 4.06 -9.77
CA THR A 65 11.15 3.10 -9.86
C THR A 65 12.36 3.75 -10.52
N GLU A 66 12.17 4.54 -11.57
CA GLU A 66 13.23 5.26 -12.27
C GLU A 66 13.84 6.34 -11.38
N GLU A 67 13.03 7.14 -10.68
CA GLU A 67 13.49 8.15 -9.72
C GLU A 67 14.30 7.53 -8.56
N VAL A 68 13.83 6.40 -8.01
CA VAL A 68 14.54 5.67 -6.95
C VAL A 68 15.88 5.15 -7.47
N LYS A 69 15.94 4.62 -8.69
CA LYS A 69 17.20 4.13 -9.30
C LYS A 69 18.18 5.24 -9.64
N ALA A 70 17.66 6.39 -10.05
CA ALA A 70 18.49 7.54 -10.45
C ALA A 70 19.21 8.18 -9.25
N ASN A 71 18.72 8.02 -8.04
CA ASN A 71 19.30 8.64 -6.86
C ASN A 71 20.15 7.65 -6.06
N PRO A 72 21.45 7.87 -5.89
CA PRO A 72 22.37 6.95 -5.20
C PRO A 72 22.06 6.78 -3.70
N ARG A 73 21.26 7.70 -3.12
CA ARG A 73 20.81 7.60 -1.72
C ARG A 73 19.75 6.51 -1.53
N PHE A 74 19.09 6.09 -2.59
CA PHE A 74 18.10 5.04 -2.54
C PHE A 74 18.66 3.70 -3.00
N LYS A 75 18.26 2.64 -2.33
CA LYS A 75 18.52 1.27 -2.74
C LYS A 75 17.19 0.61 -3.09
N LEU A 76 16.96 0.38 -4.37
CA LEU A 76 15.80 -0.37 -4.82
C LEU A 76 15.90 -1.82 -4.32
N ILE A 77 14.86 -2.30 -3.65
CA ILE A 77 14.73 -3.68 -3.17
C ILE A 77 13.93 -4.51 -4.14
N GLN A 78 12.80 -3.96 -4.59
CA GLN A 78 11.89 -4.64 -5.52
C GLN A 78 10.95 -3.61 -6.16
N SER A 79 10.64 -3.84 -7.43
CA SER A 79 9.53 -3.18 -8.12
C SER A 79 8.67 -4.26 -8.77
N SER A 80 7.38 -4.30 -8.42
CA SER A 80 6.45 -5.30 -8.93
C SER A 80 5.05 -4.71 -9.00
N TYR A 81 4.44 -4.74 -10.18
CA TYR A 81 3.13 -4.13 -10.43
C TYR A 81 3.09 -2.66 -9.96
N LEU A 82 2.24 -2.36 -8.97
CA LEU A 82 2.06 -1.03 -8.39
C LEU A 82 2.87 -0.82 -7.10
N ASN A 83 3.76 -1.74 -6.74
CA ASN A 83 4.60 -1.67 -5.55
C ASN A 83 6.03 -1.31 -5.91
N VAL A 84 6.57 -0.29 -5.25
CA VAL A 84 7.99 0.09 -5.31
C VAL A 84 8.55 0.04 -3.90
N CYS A 85 9.48 -0.87 -3.68
CA CYS A 85 10.10 -1.14 -2.39
C CYS A 85 11.56 -0.68 -2.42
N PHE A 86 11.96 0.19 -1.49
CA PHE A 86 13.30 0.76 -1.46
C PHE A 86 13.73 1.14 -0.04
N GLN A 87 15.02 1.31 0.13
CA GLN A 87 15.66 1.79 1.35
C GLN A 87 16.34 3.13 1.08
N VAL A 88 16.65 3.89 2.14
CA VAL A 88 17.44 5.12 2.08
C VAL A 88 18.74 4.93 2.84
N HIS A 89 19.87 5.34 2.24
CA HIS A 89 21.18 5.32 2.87
C HIS A 89 21.46 6.60 3.66
N SER A 90 22.13 6.46 4.82
CA SER A 90 22.81 7.56 5.48
C SER A 90 24.02 8.03 4.65
N ARG A 91 24.38 9.30 4.71
CA ARG A 91 25.60 9.86 4.08
C ARG A 91 26.83 9.68 4.96
N HIS A 92 26.66 9.78 6.27
CA HIS A 92 27.74 9.96 7.22
C HIS A 92 27.84 8.82 8.24
N ASN A 93 26.77 8.08 8.45
CA ASN A 93 26.72 7.02 9.44
C ASN A 93 26.86 5.64 8.79
N GLN A 94 27.73 4.80 9.34
CA GLN A 94 27.78 3.37 9.02
C GLN A 94 26.62 2.59 9.66
N GLU A 95 25.52 3.27 9.95
CA GLU A 95 24.33 2.64 10.51
C GLU A 95 23.74 1.63 9.54
N ASN A 96 23.16 0.57 10.09
CA ASN A 96 22.44 -0.41 9.30
C ASN A 96 21.31 0.29 8.50
N ILE A 97 21.32 0.10 7.18
CA ILE A 97 20.38 0.75 6.25
C ILE A 97 18.90 0.51 6.63
N SER A 98 18.57 -0.67 7.17
CA SER A 98 17.21 -0.99 7.64
C SER A 98 16.80 -0.14 8.84
N SER A 99 17.68 0.00 9.82
CA SER A 99 17.47 0.83 11.01
C SER A 99 17.33 2.30 10.62
N PHE A 100 18.21 2.79 9.76
CA PHE A 100 18.14 4.16 9.25
C PHE A 100 16.85 4.43 8.47
N THR A 101 16.46 3.52 7.58
CA THR A 101 15.19 3.62 6.83
C THR A 101 13.98 3.72 7.77
N LEU A 102 13.97 2.94 8.84
CA LEU A 102 12.90 2.98 9.84
C LEU A 102 12.87 4.31 10.59
N ARG A 103 14.03 4.82 11.03
CA ARG A 103 14.14 6.13 11.71
C ARG A 103 13.63 7.27 10.82
N VAL A 104 14.00 7.28 9.54
CA VAL A 104 13.50 8.26 8.57
C VAL A 104 11.97 8.19 8.45
N ARG A 105 11.42 7.00 8.37
CA ARG A 105 9.97 6.78 8.32
C ARG A 105 9.28 7.30 9.58
N GLU A 106 9.81 6.99 10.75
CA GLU A 106 9.24 7.42 12.03
C GLU A 106 9.26 8.95 12.18
N ALA A 107 10.34 9.59 11.76
CA ALA A 107 10.45 11.05 11.76
C ALA A 107 9.41 11.70 10.84
N LEU A 108 9.25 11.19 9.60
CA LEU A 108 8.24 11.68 8.65
C LEU A 108 6.82 11.63 9.22
N VAL A 109 6.47 10.52 9.89
CA VAL A 109 5.14 10.33 10.49
C VAL A 109 4.96 11.21 11.73
N LYS A 110 5.96 11.26 12.62
CA LYS A 110 5.92 12.09 13.84
C LYS A 110 5.75 13.57 13.53
N GLU A 111 6.36 14.05 12.47
CA GLU A 111 6.28 15.43 12.01
C GLU A 111 5.02 15.72 11.15
N GLY A 112 4.21 14.72 10.87
CA GLY A 112 3.02 14.86 10.03
C GLY A 112 3.33 15.22 8.56
N ARG A 113 4.58 15.02 8.10
CA ARG A 113 5.00 15.38 6.73
C ARG A 113 4.50 14.38 5.70
N ALA A 114 4.64 13.09 5.99
CA ALA A 114 4.16 12.03 5.11
C ALA A 114 3.91 10.74 5.89
N MET A 115 2.92 9.97 5.43
CA MET A 115 2.62 8.64 5.95
C MET A 115 2.98 7.60 4.88
N VAL A 116 4.20 7.09 4.96
CA VAL A 116 4.69 6.02 4.07
C VAL A 116 4.64 4.69 4.81
N ASN A 117 4.13 3.67 4.16
CA ASN A 117 4.14 2.33 4.71
C ASN A 117 5.55 1.70 4.59
N TYR A 118 5.83 0.76 5.48
CA TYR A 118 7.04 -0.04 5.44
C TYR A 118 6.72 -1.53 5.59
N ALA A 119 7.65 -2.37 5.23
CA ALA A 119 7.56 -3.80 5.46
C ALA A 119 8.93 -4.34 5.87
N GLN A 120 8.92 -5.53 6.46
CA GLN A 120 10.11 -6.26 6.85
C GLN A 120 10.10 -7.63 6.21
N ARG A 121 11.25 -8.05 5.68
CA ARG A 121 11.48 -9.43 5.21
C ARG A 121 11.83 -10.35 6.37
N PRO A 122 11.71 -11.68 6.20
CA PRO A 122 12.14 -12.64 7.22
C PRO A 122 13.61 -12.53 7.62
N ASP A 123 14.48 -12.02 6.73
CA ASP A 123 15.90 -11.76 6.97
C ASP A 123 16.16 -10.48 7.79
N GLY A 124 15.12 -9.78 8.23
CA GLY A 124 15.22 -8.54 8.99
C GLY A 124 15.33 -7.27 8.13
N THR A 125 15.40 -7.36 6.80
CA THR A 125 15.49 -6.21 5.91
C THR A 125 14.21 -5.37 5.98
N ILE A 126 14.32 -4.11 6.45
CA ILE A 126 13.24 -3.12 6.51
C ILE A 126 13.35 -2.17 5.32
N PHE A 127 12.23 -1.85 4.69
CA PHE A 127 12.17 -0.99 3.51
C PHE A 127 10.85 -0.22 3.43
N PHE A 128 10.87 0.94 2.79
CA PHE A 128 9.65 1.64 2.39
C PHE A 128 8.89 0.81 1.37
N ARG A 129 7.57 0.75 1.54
CA ARG A 129 6.65 0.13 0.58
C ARG A 129 5.71 1.19 0.02
N LEU A 130 6.03 1.70 -1.15
CA LEU A 130 5.22 2.65 -1.87
C LEU A 130 4.25 1.90 -2.80
N VAL A 131 2.96 2.13 -2.61
CA VAL A 131 1.89 1.50 -3.41
C VAL A 131 1.05 2.60 -4.06
N PHE A 132 0.68 2.42 -5.31
CA PHE A 132 -0.09 3.38 -6.11
C PHE A 132 -1.54 2.92 -6.33
N PRO A 133 -2.46 3.07 -5.35
CA PRO A 133 -3.86 2.67 -5.50
C PRO A 133 -4.75 3.80 -6.04
N ASN A 134 -4.31 5.05 -6.00
CA ASN A 134 -5.13 6.22 -6.29
C ASN A 134 -4.80 6.79 -7.66
N HIS A 135 -5.77 6.73 -8.59
CA HIS A 135 -5.64 7.26 -9.94
C HIS A 135 -5.49 8.80 -10.01
N LYS A 136 -5.71 9.52 -8.92
CA LYS A 136 -5.48 10.97 -8.83
C LYS A 136 -4.05 11.32 -8.46
N THR A 137 -3.23 10.34 -8.07
CA THR A 137 -1.81 10.56 -7.81
C THR A 137 -1.11 10.98 -9.10
N GLN A 138 -0.21 11.95 -9.00
CA GLN A 138 0.58 12.48 -10.11
C GLN A 138 2.07 12.28 -9.85
N ARG A 139 2.90 12.40 -10.89
CA ARG A 139 4.36 12.30 -10.80
C ARG A 139 4.94 13.33 -9.81
N SER A 140 4.38 14.54 -9.77
CA SER A 140 4.78 15.58 -8.81
C SER A 140 4.64 15.13 -7.35
N HIS A 141 3.57 14.40 -7.02
CA HIS A 141 3.39 13.88 -5.67
C HIS A 141 4.44 12.81 -5.32
N VAL A 142 4.87 12.01 -6.31
CA VAL A 142 5.95 11.02 -6.13
C VAL A 142 7.27 11.74 -5.88
N SER A 143 7.64 12.71 -6.72
CA SER A 143 8.87 13.48 -6.58
C SER A 143 8.92 14.24 -5.26
N GLU A 144 7.81 14.83 -4.84
CA GLU A 144 7.70 15.53 -3.56
C GLU A 144 7.90 14.59 -2.38
N LEU A 145 7.28 13.41 -2.41
CA LEU A 145 7.48 12.40 -1.38
C LEU A 145 8.93 11.94 -1.27
N LEU A 146 9.58 11.63 -2.40
CA LEU A 146 10.98 11.22 -2.42
C LEU A 146 11.90 12.33 -1.91
N LYS A 147 11.60 13.59 -2.25
CA LYS A 147 12.30 14.76 -1.72
C LYS A 147 12.13 14.89 -0.21
N MET A 148 10.92 14.75 0.32
CA MET A 148 10.68 14.78 1.78
C MET A 148 11.44 13.68 2.52
N ILE A 149 11.55 12.49 1.92
CA ILE A 149 12.34 11.38 2.49
C ILE A 149 13.82 11.77 2.57
N LEU A 150 14.39 12.34 1.49
CA LEU A 150 15.80 12.75 1.45
C LEU A 150 16.09 13.89 2.43
N GLU A 151 15.25 14.93 2.47
CA GLU A 151 15.39 16.04 3.42
C GLU A 151 15.36 15.56 4.88
N THR A 152 14.47 14.61 5.18
CA THR A 152 14.38 14.02 6.52
C THR A 152 15.61 13.16 6.82
N ALA A 153 16.09 12.38 5.84
CA ALA A 153 17.31 11.61 5.96
C ALA A 153 18.54 12.51 6.20
N ASP A 154 18.68 13.60 5.43
CA ASP A 154 19.80 14.54 5.57
C ASP A 154 19.82 15.21 6.94
N ARG A 155 18.66 15.55 7.48
CA ARG A 155 18.54 16.11 8.83
C ARG A 155 18.90 15.11 9.92
N LEU A 156 18.55 13.83 9.76
CA LEU A 156 18.90 12.78 10.72
C LEU A 156 20.37 12.36 10.62
N ASP A 157 21.01 12.62 9.50
CA ASP A 157 22.46 12.40 9.30
C ASP A 157 23.32 13.43 10.06
N ILE A 158 22.76 14.59 10.43
CA ILE A 158 23.46 15.70 11.12
C ILE A 158 23.37 15.56 12.64
N LEU A 159 22.38 14.80 13.13
CA LEU A 159 22.14 14.56 14.56
C LEU A 159 22.92 13.34 15.07
#